data_777860218d0d9cd31cd5477f3c94864e
#
_entry.id   777860218d0d9cd31cd5477f3c94864e
#
_cell.length_a   1.000
_cell.length_b   1.000
_cell.length_c   1.000
_cell.angle_alpha   90.00
_cell.angle_beta   90.00
_cell.angle_gamma   90.00
#
_symmetry.space_group_name_H-M   'P 1'
#
loop_
_entity.id
_entity.type
_entity.pdbx_description
1 polymer ?
#
loop_
_entity_poly.entity_id
_entity_poly.type
_entity_poly.pdbx_seq_one_letter_code
_entity_poly.pdbx_strand_id
1 'polypeptide(L)'
;TGRVRIPASKSQAHRLLICAALGEEKTEVVCDGISADIAATAKCLSVLGAKIEEMETGFLVSQIKKVPEGRCDLYCGESGSTLRFLLPIVGALGAQAVFHREGRLPQRPLAPLDSVLKEHGMTLREDGDLLYCSGQLIGGNYTIAGNVSSQYISGLLMALPLLIRDSLLMVSGPLESAAYVAMTAVSYTHLRAHETGRNL
;
A
#
# COMPACT_ATOMS: atom_id res chain seq x y z
N THR A 1 28.13 28.79 1.07
CA THR A 1 28.02 27.53 0.35
C THR A 1 28.26 26.39 1.31
N GLY A 2 27.29 25.51 1.49
CA GLY A 2 27.38 24.34 2.38
C GLY A 2 26.86 23.09 1.66
N ARG A 3 27.27 21.89 2.16
CA ARG A 3 26.68 20.61 1.76
C ARG A 3 25.54 20.28 2.73
N VAL A 4 24.36 19.96 2.21
CA VAL A 4 23.22 19.50 2.97
C VAL A 4 22.93 18.06 2.53
N ARG A 5 22.86 17.13 3.49
CA ARG A 5 22.41 15.76 3.25
C ARG A 5 20.88 15.76 3.31
N ILE A 6 20.25 15.38 2.22
CA ILE A 6 18.79 15.29 2.15
C ILE A 6 18.41 13.84 2.47
N PRO A 7 17.51 13.58 3.44
CA PRO A 7 17.04 12.23 3.72
C PRO A 7 16.23 11.68 2.56
N ALA A 8 16.16 10.36 2.42
CA ALA A 8 15.34 9.71 1.41
C ALA A 8 13.87 10.13 1.50
N SER A 9 13.22 10.22 0.35
CA SER A 9 11.80 10.53 0.28
C SER A 9 10.97 9.40 0.90
N LYS A 10 10.41 9.63 2.08
CA LYS A 10 9.50 8.69 2.75
C LYS A 10 8.37 8.25 1.84
N SER A 11 7.77 9.19 1.12
CA SER A 11 6.65 8.92 0.21
C SER A 11 7.03 8.01 -0.97
N GLN A 12 8.25 8.09 -1.45
CA GLN A 12 8.77 7.22 -2.50
C GLN A 12 9.16 5.85 -1.93
N ALA A 13 9.82 5.81 -0.78
CA ALA A 13 10.27 4.57 -0.14
C ALA A 13 9.10 3.61 0.15
N HIS A 14 7.97 4.11 0.68
CA HIS A 14 6.77 3.28 0.88
C HIS A 14 6.31 2.62 -0.44
N ARG A 15 6.25 3.39 -1.53
CA ARG A 15 5.79 2.91 -2.83
C ARG A 15 6.73 1.87 -3.42
N LEU A 16 8.03 2.14 -3.37
CA LEU A 16 9.04 1.21 -3.89
C LEU A 16 9.04 -0.11 -3.12
N LEU A 17 8.94 -0.08 -1.78
CA LEU A 17 8.84 -1.29 -0.95
C LEU A 17 7.60 -2.11 -1.31
N ILE A 18 6.46 -1.45 -1.44
CA ILE A 18 5.19 -2.12 -1.78
C ILE A 18 5.25 -2.69 -3.19
N CYS A 19 5.66 -1.89 -4.18
CA CYS A 19 5.76 -2.36 -5.56
C CYS A 19 6.78 -3.49 -5.71
N ALA A 20 7.92 -3.44 -4.99
CA ALA A 20 8.90 -4.52 -4.97
C ALA A 20 8.33 -5.81 -4.36
N ALA A 21 7.53 -5.70 -3.27
CA ALA A 21 6.89 -6.84 -2.64
C ALA A 21 5.76 -7.45 -3.50
N LEU A 22 5.16 -6.66 -4.38
CA LEU A 22 4.12 -7.08 -5.32
C LEU A 22 4.69 -7.45 -6.71
N GLY A 23 5.95 -7.16 -6.97
CA GLY A 23 6.62 -7.45 -8.23
C GLY A 23 6.99 -8.92 -8.39
N GLU A 24 7.67 -9.24 -9.49
CA GLU A 24 8.06 -10.62 -9.82
C GLU A 24 9.51 -10.93 -9.43
N GLU A 25 10.36 -9.92 -9.35
CA GLU A 25 11.79 -10.08 -9.14
C GLU A 25 12.25 -9.60 -7.76
N LYS A 26 13.35 -10.18 -7.28
CA LYS A 26 14.03 -9.69 -6.09
C LYS A 26 14.63 -8.32 -6.36
N THR A 27 14.24 -7.33 -5.57
CA THR A 27 14.53 -5.91 -5.81
C THR A 27 15.29 -5.29 -4.65
N GLU A 28 16.36 -4.56 -4.94
CA GLU A 28 17.04 -3.71 -3.97
C GLU A 28 16.35 -2.33 -3.95
N VAL A 29 15.87 -1.93 -2.78
CA VAL A 29 15.30 -0.60 -2.54
C VAL A 29 16.28 0.21 -1.72
N VAL A 30 17.03 1.10 -2.39
CA VAL A 30 17.98 1.99 -1.73
C VAL A 30 17.23 3.12 -1.02
N CYS A 31 17.44 3.24 0.30
CA CYS A 31 16.78 4.22 1.14
C CYS A 31 17.73 4.67 2.25
N ASP A 32 18.32 5.85 2.12
CA ASP A 32 19.19 6.42 3.13
C ASP A 32 18.35 7.01 4.28
N GLY A 33 18.44 6.39 5.45
CA GLY A 33 17.67 6.77 6.63
C GLY A 33 16.28 6.13 6.70
N ILE A 34 16.16 5.03 7.42
CA ILE A 34 14.91 4.30 7.63
C ILE A 34 14.12 4.97 8.76
N SER A 35 13.00 5.61 8.42
CA SER A 35 12.07 6.14 9.43
C SER A 35 11.20 5.03 10.03
N ALA A 36 10.60 5.29 11.21
CA ALA A 36 9.67 4.35 11.83
C ALA A 36 8.50 3.95 10.90
N ASP A 37 8.00 4.89 10.08
CA ASP A 37 6.93 4.62 9.11
C ASP A 37 7.39 3.67 8.00
N ILE A 38 8.61 3.85 7.47
CA ILE A 38 9.18 2.96 6.45
C ILE A 38 9.39 1.56 7.04
N ALA A 39 9.95 1.47 8.25
CA ALA A 39 10.13 0.21 8.96
C ALA A 39 8.79 -0.50 9.22
N ALA A 40 7.74 0.24 9.59
CA ALA A 40 6.40 -0.31 9.76
C ALA A 40 5.86 -0.92 8.46
N THR A 41 6.04 -0.24 7.31
CA THR A 41 5.63 -0.79 6.02
C THR A 41 6.40 -2.07 5.68
N ALA A 42 7.73 -2.09 5.85
CA ALA A 42 8.54 -3.27 5.61
C ALA A 42 8.09 -4.47 6.47
N LYS A 43 7.86 -4.24 7.77
CA LYS A 43 7.36 -5.26 8.70
C LYS A 43 5.98 -5.78 8.30
N CYS A 44 5.03 -4.90 7.95
CA CYS A 44 3.71 -5.31 7.49
C CYS A 44 3.77 -6.15 6.21
N LEU A 45 4.61 -5.77 5.24
CA LEU A 45 4.83 -6.56 4.02
C LEU A 45 5.44 -7.93 4.33
N SER A 46 6.35 -8.02 5.30
CA SER A 46 6.91 -9.31 5.74
C SER A 46 5.85 -10.22 6.35
N VAL A 47 4.93 -9.66 7.15
CA VAL A 47 3.78 -10.42 7.69
C VAL A 47 2.85 -10.89 6.57
N LEU A 48 2.70 -10.12 5.50
CA LEU A 48 1.92 -10.52 4.32
C LEU A 48 2.62 -11.54 3.42
N GLY A 49 3.87 -11.91 3.74
CA GLY A 49 4.60 -12.98 3.06
C GLY A 49 5.77 -12.55 2.18
N ALA A 50 6.09 -11.25 2.12
CA ALA A 50 7.31 -10.79 1.48
C ALA A 50 8.54 -11.21 2.32
N LYS A 51 9.67 -11.51 1.65
CA LYS A 51 10.94 -11.63 2.36
C LYS A 51 11.70 -10.31 2.23
N ILE A 52 11.91 -9.64 3.35
CA ILE A 52 12.58 -8.34 3.41
C ILE A 52 13.77 -8.45 4.33
N GLU A 53 14.94 -8.19 3.77
CA GLU A 53 16.22 -8.14 4.47
C GLU A 53 16.65 -6.66 4.56
N GLU A 54 16.86 -6.16 5.77
CA GLU A 54 17.39 -4.82 5.98
C GLU A 54 18.88 -4.81 5.66
N MET A 55 19.30 -3.82 4.88
CA MET A 55 20.69 -3.61 4.45
C MET A 55 21.21 -2.29 5.04
N GLU A 56 22.52 -2.04 4.90
CA GLU A 56 23.13 -0.78 5.36
C GLU A 56 22.45 0.47 4.74
N THR A 57 22.02 0.37 3.49
CA THR A 57 21.44 1.48 2.71
C THR A 57 20.04 1.19 2.21
N GLY A 58 19.23 0.43 2.94
CA GLY A 58 17.85 0.16 2.53
C GLY A 58 17.39 -1.26 2.73
N PHE A 59 16.75 -1.85 1.74
CA PHE A 59 16.11 -3.17 1.84
C PHE A 59 16.31 -4.00 0.59
N LEU A 60 16.51 -5.29 0.80
CA LEU A 60 16.42 -6.29 -0.26
C LEU A 60 15.08 -7.01 -0.14
N VAL A 61 14.21 -6.82 -1.11
CA VAL A 61 12.81 -7.24 -1.10
C VAL A 61 12.59 -8.37 -2.08
N SER A 62 12.04 -9.49 -1.60
CA SER A 62 11.51 -10.56 -2.46
C SER A 62 9.98 -10.57 -2.34
N GLN A 63 9.32 -10.88 -3.44
CA GLN A 63 7.87 -10.79 -3.62
C GLN A 63 7.05 -11.64 -2.64
N ILE A 64 5.79 -11.25 -2.46
CA ILE A 64 4.75 -12.04 -1.81
C ILE A 64 4.33 -13.16 -2.79
N LYS A 65 4.79 -14.38 -2.56
CA LYS A 65 4.39 -15.54 -3.37
C LYS A 65 3.07 -16.15 -2.90
N LYS A 66 2.85 -16.15 -1.62
CA LYS A 66 1.66 -16.68 -0.96
C LYS A 66 1.43 -15.91 0.33
N VAL A 67 0.22 -15.47 0.54
CA VAL A 67 -0.19 -14.90 1.85
C VAL A 67 -0.22 -16.03 2.87
N PRO A 68 0.31 -15.83 4.10
CA PRO A 68 0.23 -16.81 5.17
C PRO A 68 -1.23 -17.18 5.49
N GLU A 69 -1.43 -18.41 5.90
CA GLU A 69 -2.75 -18.87 6.37
C GLU A 69 -3.08 -18.26 7.74
N GLY A 70 -4.35 -17.91 7.93
CA GLY A 70 -4.83 -17.30 9.17
C GLY A 70 -4.77 -15.77 9.16
N ARG A 71 -4.78 -15.20 10.35
CA ARG A 71 -4.85 -13.76 10.54
C ARG A 71 -3.46 -13.12 10.52
N CYS A 72 -3.30 -12.08 9.73
CA CYS A 72 -2.11 -11.25 9.68
C CYS A 72 -2.25 -10.05 10.62
N ASP A 73 -1.39 -9.92 11.62
CA ASP A 73 -1.36 -8.77 12.53
C ASP A 73 -0.37 -7.72 11.98
N LEU A 74 -0.90 -6.59 11.50
CA LEU A 74 -0.17 -5.54 10.80
C LEU A 74 0.01 -4.30 11.69
N TYR A 75 1.21 -4.10 12.19
CA TYR A 75 1.54 -3.01 13.11
C TYR A 75 1.95 -1.76 12.32
N CYS A 76 1.02 -0.82 12.16
CA CYS A 76 1.24 0.42 11.43
C CYS A 76 1.93 1.51 12.25
N GLY A 77 1.94 1.41 13.58
CA GLY A 77 2.28 2.53 14.45
C GLY A 77 1.38 3.74 14.15
N GLU A 78 1.99 4.90 13.96
CA GLU A 78 1.28 6.12 13.55
C GLU A 78 1.28 6.36 12.03
N SER A 79 1.77 5.40 11.23
CA SER A 79 1.95 5.56 9.79
C SER A 79 0.64 5.49 9.01
N GLY A 80 0.09 6.65 8.64
CA GLY A 80 -1.06 6.74 7.76
C GLY A 80 -0.80 6.21 6.34
N SER A 81 0.44 6.31 5.85
CA SER A 81 0.82 5.76 4.54
C SER A 81 0.79 4.24 4.55
N THR A 82 1.36 3.60 5.58
CA THR A 82 1.34 2.15 5.74
C THR A 82 -0.09 1.62 5.74
N LEU A 83 -0.96 2.19 6.59
CA LEU A 83 -2.36 1.79 6.66
C LEU A 83 -3.09 1.94 5.32
N ARG A 84 -3.06 3.15 4.75
CA ARG A 84 -3.88 3.50 3.57
C ARG A 84 -3.42 2.85 2.27
N PHE A 85 -2.13 2.53 2.18
CA PHE A 85 -1.62 1.78 1.03
C PHE A 85 -1.90 0.29 1.16
N LEU A 86 -1.68 -0.30 2.35
CA LEU A 86 -1.83 -1.73 2.53
C LEU A 86 -3.27 -2.18 2.68
N LEU A 87 -4.19 -1.31 3.12
CA LEU A 87 -5.60 -1.67 3.30
C LEU A 87 -6.25 -2.24 2.03
N PRO A 88 -6.21 -1.56 0.85
CA PRO A 88 -6.73 -2.15 -0.38
C PRO A 88 -5.90 -3.34 -0.87
N ILE A 89 -4.59 -3.40 -0.60
CA ILE A 89 -3.73 -4.53 -0.97
C ILE A 89 -4.12 -5.78 -0.20
N VAL A 90 -4.38 -5.67 1.10
CA VAL A 90 -4.92 -6.78 1.94
C VAL A 90 -6.19 -7.36 1.31
N GLY A 91 -7.10 -6.50 0.88
CA GLY A 91 -8.32 -6.94 0.17
C GLY A 91 -8.04 -7.56 -1.19
N ALA A 92 -7.10 -7.03 -1.96
CA ALA A 92 -6.73 -7.59 -3.25
C ALA A 92 -6.05 -8.97 -3.12
N LEU A 93 -5.28 -9.17 -2.06
CA LEU A 93 -4.66 -10.45 -1.72
C LEU A 93 -5.63 -11.45 -1.06
N GLY A 94 -6.83 -11.03 -0.65
CA GLY A 94 -7.79 -11.85 0.08
C GLY A 94 -7.33 -12.22 1.48
N ALA A 95 -6.41 -11.45 2.07
CA ALA A 95 -5.86 -11.73 3.39
C ALA A 95 -6.85 -11.36 4.50
N GLN A 96 -6.86 -12.15 5.57
CA GLN A 96 -7.47 -11.74 6.83
C GLN A 96 -6.45 -10.98 7.66
N ALA A 97 -6.71 -9.72 7.97
CA ALA A 97 -5.74 -8.89 8.67
C ALA A 97 -6.36 -8.07 9.80
N VAL A 98 -5.53 -7.72 10.78
CA VAL A 98 -5.82 -6.72 11.79
C VAL A 98 -4.73 -5.67 11.74
N PHE A 99 -5.10 -4.44 11.42
CA PHE A 99 -4.19 -3.31 11.53
C PHE A 99 -4.20 -2.77 12.95
N HIS A 100 -3.02 -2.76 13.58
CA HIS A 100 -2.77 -2.13 14.87
C HIS A 100 -2.32 -0.69 14.62
N ARG A 101 -3.13 0.26 15.07
CA ARG A 101 -2.94 1.70 14.86
C ARG A 101 -2.57 2.35 16.20
N GLU A 102 -1.65 3.28 16.17
CA GLU A 102 -1.19 3.98 17.38
C GLU A 102 -1.36 5.50 17.28
N GLY A 103 -1.24 6.17 18.40
CA GLY A 103 -1.28 7.63 18.52
C GLY A 103 -2.56 8.22 17.93
N ARG A 104 -2.42 9.09 16.94
CA ARG A 104 -3.58 9.75 16.28
C ARG A 104 -4.11 8.98 15.07
N LEU A 105 -3.50 7.86 14.68
CA LEU A 105 -3.90 7.15 13.47
C LEU A 105 -5.34 6.60 13.55
N PRO A 106 -5.83 6.08 14.69
CA PRO A 106 -7.23 5.63 14.82
C PRO A 106 -8.26 6.72 14.58
N GLN A 107 -7.92 7.97 14.88
CA GLN A 107 -8.83 9.13 14.75
C GLN A 107 -8.82 9.72 13.34
N ARG A 108 -7.88 9.33 12.48
CA ARG A 108 -7.81 9.82 11.10
C ARG A 108 -8.84 9.12 10.23
N PRO A 109 -9.70 9.87 9.50
CA PRO A 109 -10.74 9.27 8.70
C PRO A 109 -10.17 8.32 7.64
N LEU A 110 -10.89 7.25 7.39
CA LEU A 110 -10.67 6.34 6.25
C LEU A 110 -11.67 6.58 5.13
N ALA A 111 -12.76 7.29 5.40
CA ALA A 111 -13.73 7.65 4.38
C ALA A 111 -13.12 8.62 3.34
N PRO A 112 -13.43 8.45 2.03
CA PRO A 112 -14.38 7.49 1.46
C PRO A 112 -13.76 6.13 1.11
N LEU A 113 -12.47 5.89 1.39
CA LEU A 113 -11.81 4.64 1.01
C LEU A 113 -12.50 3.39 1.60
N ASP A 114 -12.89 3.46 2.87
CA ASP A 114 -13.55 2.33 3.56
C ASP A 114 -14.88 1.94 2.90
N SER A 115 -15.66 2.91 2.47
CA SER A 115 -16.93 2.69 1.77
C SER A 115 -16.69 2.02 0.41
N VAL A 116 -15.73 2.54 -0.37
CA VAL A 116 -15.35 1.98 -1.67
C VAL A 116 -14.89 0.53 -1.54
N LEU A 117 -14.08 0.21 -0.52
CA LEU A 117 -13.59 -1.15 -0.30
C LEU A 117 -14.72 -2.10 0.12
N LYS A 118 -15.65 -1.64 0.98
CA LYS A 118 -16.83 -2.43 1.39
C LYS A 118 -17.76 -2.74 0.22
N GLU A 119 -18.01 -1.77 -0.64
CA GLU A 119 -18.81 -1.94 -1.86
C GLU A 119 -18.22 -2.99 -2.81
N HIS A 120 -16.90 -3.21 -2.75
CA HIS A 120 -16.18 -4.13 -3.62
C HIS A 120 -15.74 -5.42 -2.92
N GLY A 121 -16.39 -5.81 -1.81
CA GLY A 121 -16.25 -7.15 -1.23
C GLY A 121 -15.42 -7.26 0.04
N MET A 122 -14.89 -6.15 0.57
CA MET A 122 -14.23 -6.17 1.87
C MET A 122 -15.21 -6.00 3.02
N THR A 123 -14.89 -6.62 4.14
CA THR A 123 -15.51 -6.35 5.44
C THR A 123 -14.49 -5.64 6.32
N LEU A 124 -14.88 -4.47 6.83
CA LEU A 124 -14.05 -3.65 7.71
C LEU A 124 -14.80 -3.39 9.01
N ARG A 125 -14.17 -3.67 10.15
CA ARG A 125 -14.70 -3.40 11.49
C ARG A 125 -13.64 -2.72 12.35
N GLU A 126 -13.98 -1.58 12.88
CA GLU A 126 -13.14 -0.87 13.85
C GLU A 126 -13.49 -1.26 15.27
N ASP A 127 -12.45 -1.35 16.12
CA ASP A 127 -12.59 -1.66 17.54
C ASP A 127 -11.41 -0.99 18.28
N GLY A 128 -11.65 0.21 18.78
CA GLY A 128 -10.60 1.05 19.34
C GLY A 128 -9.48 1.32 18.33
N ASP A 129 -8.28 0.92 18.71
CA ASP A 129 -7.08 1.11 17.87
C ASP A 129 -6.93 0.04 16.78
N LEU A 130 -7.80 -0.97 16.77
CA LEU A 130 -7.76 -2.08 15.85
C LEU A 130 -8.71 -1.86 14.66
N LEU A 131 -8.23 -2.19 13.46
CA LEU A 131 -9.05 -2.27 12.26
C LEU A 131 -8.98 -3.69 11.71
N TYR A 132 -10.04 -4.43 11.85
CA TYR A 132 -10.22 -5.78 11.33
C TYR A 132 -10.64 -5.75 9.88
N CYS A 133 -9.97 -6.52 9.05
CA CYS A 133 -10.17 -6.58 7.60
C CYS A 133 -10.29 -8.02 7.15
N SER A 134 -11.28 -8.29 6.32
CA SER A 134 -11.47 -9.58 5.65
C SER A 134 -12.20 -9.41 4.33
N GLY A 135 -12.36 -10.49 3.57
CA GLY A 135 -12.99 -10.48 2.26
C GLY A 135 -11.99 -10.31 1.13
N GLN A 136 -12.47 -10.46 -0.09
CA GLN A 136 -11.69 -10.38 -1.32
C GLN A 136 -12.23 -9.25 -2.16
N LEU A 137 -11.37 -8.31 -2.56
CA LEU A 137 -11.74 -7.30 -3.55
C LEU A 137 -12.06 -7.96 -4.89
N ILE A 138 -13.10 -7.47 -5.53
CA ILE A 138 -13.54 -7.89 -6.85
C ILE A 138 -13.29 -6.79 -7.87
N GLY A 139 -12.88 -7.16 -9.09
CA GLY A 139 -12.68 -6.21 -10.18
C GLY A 139 -13.97 -5.50 -10.59
N GLY A 140 -13.85 -4.27 -11.07
CA GLY A 140 -14.98 -3.44 -11.45
C GLY A 140 -14.68 -1.94 -11.50
N ASN A 141 -15.71 -1.12 -11.41
CA ASN A 141 -15.60 0.33 -11.48
C ASN A 141 -15.49 0.92 -10.06
N TYR A 142 -14.32 1.42 -9.73
CA TYR A 142 -14.02 2.08 -8.47
C TYR A 142 -14.10 3.60 -8.65
N THR A 143 -14.90 4.28 -7.87
CA THR A 143 -14.98 5.76 -7.90
C THR A 143 -14.53 6.33 -6.57
N ILE A 144 -13.59 7.28 -6.59
CA ILE A 144 -13.10 7.93 -5.39
C ILE A 144 -12.90 9.43 -5.63
N ALA A 145 -13.16 10.25 -4.59
CA ALA A 145 -12.97 11.69 -4.67
C ALA A 145 -11.47 12.05 -4.69
N GLY A 146 -11.07 12.90 -5.64
CA GLY A 146 -9.68 13.31 -5.84
C GLY A 146 -9.17 14.35 -4.84
N ASN A 147 -10.08 15.03 -4.14
CA ASN A 147 -9.77 16.11 -3.21
C ASN A 147 -9.66 15.68 -1.74
N VAL A 148 -9.72 14.39 -1.43
CA VAL A 148 -9.64 13.90 -0.05
C VAL A 148 -8.24 13.44 0.31
N SER A 149 -7.69 12.48 -0.42
CA SER A 149 -6.34 11.98 -0.16
C SER A 149 -5.75 11.23 -1.37
N SER A 150 -4.59 11.68 -1.82
CA SER A 150 -3.81 10.96 -2.84
C SER A 150 -3.34 9.57 -2.35
N GLN A 151 -3.31 9.33 -1.03
CA GLN A 151 -2.95 8.02 -0.48
C GLN A 151 -4.02 6.96 -0.78
N TYR A 152 -5.30 7.35 -0.83
CA TYR A 152 -6.38 6.43 -1.19
C TYR A 152 -6.27 5.98 -2.64
N ILE A 153 -6.05 6.94 -3.54
CA ILE A 153 -5.85 6.68 -4.96
C ILE A 153 -4.60 5.81 -5.16
N SER A 154 -3.50 6.16 -4.50
CA SER A 154 -2.24 5.40 -4.57
C SER A 154 -2.39 3.95 -4.09
N GLY A 155 -3.11 3.74 -2.99
CA GLY A 155 -3.39 2.40 -2.47
C GLY A 155 -4.20 1.56 -3.46
N LEU A 156 -5.24 2.13 -4.05
CA LEU A 156 -6.05 1.47 -5.08
C LEU A 156 -5.23 1.18 -6.34
N LEU A 157 -4.41 2.13 -6.83
CA LEU A 157 -3.54 1.92 -8.00
C LEU A 157 -2.57 0.74 -7.81
N MET A 158 -2.09 0.50 -6.59
CA MET A 158 -1.21 -0.64 -6.30
C MET A 158 -1.98 -1.95 -6.09
N ALA A 159 -3.25 -1.88 -5.68
CA ALA A 159 -4.06 -3.04 -5.36
C ALA A 159 -4.86 -3.60 -6.56
N LEU A 160 -5.46 -2.72 -7.37
CA LEU A 160 -6.37 -3.14 -8.44
C LEU A 160 -5.74 -4.03 -9.51
N PRO A 161 -4.46 -3.83 -9.91
CA PRO A 161 -3.81 -4.73 -10.85
C PRO A 161 -3.62 -6.16 -10.35
N LEU A 162 -3.75 -6.41 -9.04
CA LEU A 162 -3.67 -7.76 -8.45
C LEU A 162 -4.95 -8.57 -8.68
N LEU A 163 -6.03 -7.92 -9.11
CA LEU A 163 -7.33 -8.56 -9.25
C LEU A 163 -7.43 -9.36 -10.55
N ILE A 164 -8.18 -10.46 -10.51
CA ILE A 164 -8.37 -11.35 -11.68
C ILE A 164 -9.11 -10.65 -12.81
N ARG A 165 -10.08 -9.77 -12.46
CA ARG A 165 -10.87 -9.01 -13.43
C ARG A 165 -10.35 -7.60 -13.58
N ASP A 166 -10.48 -7.06 -14.77
CA ASP A 166 -10.12 -5.67 -15.06
C ASP A 166 -10.88 -4.70 -14.15
N SER A 167 -10.21 -3.63 -13.81
CA SER A 167 -10.75 -2.59 -12.93
C SER A 167 -10.53 -1.21 -13.53
N LEU A 168 -11.50 -0.33 -13.37
CA LEU A 168 -11.40 1.07 -13.74
C LEU A 168 -11.44 1.94 -12.49
N LEU A 169 -10.41 2.72 -12.26
CA LEU A 169 -10.38 3.69 -11.18
C LEU A 169 -10.74 5.08 -11.70
N MET A 170 -11.91 5.55 -11.34
CA MET A 170 -12.41 6.89 -11.67
C MET A 170 -12.17 7.84 -10.49
N VAL A 171 -11.50 8.94 -10.77
CA VAL A 171 -11.27 10.01 -9.78
C VAL A 171 -12.27 11.13 -10.04
N SER A 172 -13.18 11.36 -9.10
CA SER A 172 -14.19 12.42 -9.20
C SER A 172 -13.68 13.74 -8.62
N GLY A 173 -14.05 14.86 -9.26
CA GLY A 173 -13.63 16.19 -8.84
C GLY A 173 -12.15 16.49 -9.11
N PRO A 174 -11.63 17.59 -8.54
CA PRO A 174 -10.24 17.99 -8.73
C PRO A 174 -9.28 17.00 -8.06
N LEU A 175 -8.22 16.62 -8.76
CA LEU A 175 -7.17 15.76 -8.20
C LEU A 175 -6.17 16.64 -7.43
N GLU A 176 -6.30 16.66 -6.12
CA GLU A 176 -5.31 17.28 -5.25
C GLU A 176 -4.09 16.38 -5.10
N SER A 177 -2.90 17.00 -4.95
CA SER A 177 -1.65 16.25 -4.77
C SER A 177 -1.36 15.25 -5.90
N ALA A 178 -1.66 15.60 -7.16
CA ALA A 178 -1.45 14.77 -8.36
C ALA A 178 -0.03 14.20 -8.47
N ALA A 179 0.98 14.95 -7.99
CA ALA A 179 2.37 14.49 -8.00
C ALA A 179 2.59 13.17 -7.22
N TYR A 180 1.86 12.95 -6.13
CA TYR A 180 1.95 11.68 -5.37
C TYR A 180 1.27 10.51 -6.10
N VAL A 181 0.21 10.78 -6.85
CA VAL A 181 -0.45 9.78 -7.69
C VAL A 181 0.47 9.40 -8.85
N ALA A 182 1.06 10.40 -9.53
CA ALA A 182 2.06 10.18 -10.58
C ALA A 182 3.28 9.39 -10.05
N MET A 183 3.78 9.72 -8.86
CA MET A 183 4.86 8.96 -8.20
C MET A 183 4.48 7.47 -8.04
N THR A 184 3.23 7.16 -7.72
CA THR A 184 2.77 5.77 -7.60
C THR A 184 2.77 5.08 -8.96
N ALA A 185 2.23 5.71 -9.99
CA ALA A 185 2.21 5.16 -11.35
C ALA A 185 3.62 4.88 -11.86
N VAL A 186 4.55 5.85 -11.68
CA VAL A 186 5.96 5.68 -12.06
C VAL A 186 6.62 4.53 -11.29
N SER A 187 6.45 4.45 -9.97
CA SER A 187 7.02 3.36 -9.16
C SER A 187 6.50 2.00 -9.61
N TYR A 188 5.20 1.90 -9.87
CA TYR A 188 4.55 0.68 -10.33
C TYR A 188 5.09 0.23 -11.69
N THR A 189 5.13 1.14 -12.68
CA THR A 189 5.62 0.86 -14.03
C THR A 189 7.11 0.52 -14.03
N HIS A 190 7.92 1.22 -13.23
CA HIS A 190 9.36 1.00 -13.16
C HIS A 190 9.73 -0.38 -12.61
N LEU A 191 9.02 -0.85 -11.60
CA LEU A 191 9.26 -2.14 -10.98
C LEU A 191 8.46 -3.28 -11.64
N ARG A 192 7.67 -2.97 -12.69
CA ARG A 192 6.82 -3.94 -13.40
C ARG A 192 6.02 -4.82 -12.42
N ALA A 193 5.52 -4.19 -11.36
CA ALA A 193 4.69 -4.88 -10.40
C ALA A 193 3.45 -5.37 -11.13
N HIS A 194 3.36 -6.68 -11.42
CA HIS A 194 2.37 -7.34 -12.27
C HIS A 194 2.34 -6.88 -13.73
N GLU A 195 3.30 -7.31 -14.54
CA GLU A 195 3.03 -7.49 -15.95
C GLU A 195 2.13 -8.74 -16.09
N THR A 196 0.83 -8.54 -16.03
CA THR A 196 -0.05 -9.52 -16.67
C THR A 196 0.29 -9.43 -18.16
N GLY A 197 0.77 -10.50 -18.76
CA GLY A 197 1.16 -10.57 -20.19
C GLY A 197 -0.03 -10.41 -21.15
N ARG A 198 -0.89 -9.44 -20.89
CA ARG A 198 -1.94 -8.93 -21.73
C ARG A 198 -1.46 -7.60 -22.27
N ASN A 199 -0.83 -7.69 -23.43
CA ASN A 199 -0.54 -6.52 -24.26
C ASN A 199 -1.78 -5.64 -24.38
N LEU A 200 -1.58 -4.35 -24.11
CA LEU A 200 -2.44 -3.28 -24.58
C LEU A 200 -2.53 -3.30 -26.10
#